data_c71bb5be127474169d01a46bf96fd4f0
#
_entry.id   c71bb5be127474169d01a46bf96fd4f0
#
_cell.length_a   1.000
_cell.length_b   1.000
_cell.length_c   1.000
_cell.angle_alpha   90.00
_cell.angle_beta   90.00
_cell.angle_gamma   90.00
#
_symmetry.space_group_name_H-M   'P 1'
#
loop_
_entity.id
_entity.type
_entity.pdbx_description
1 polymer ?
#
loop_
_entity_poly.entity_id
_entity_poly.type
_entity_poly.pdbx_seq_one_letter_code
_entity_poly.pdbx_strand_id
1 'polypeptide(L)'
;DPAGNYIHYGVREFGMTAIANGIAHHGGFVPYTATFLMFVEYARNAARMAALMKARQIMVYTHDSIGLGEDGPTHQAVEQLASLRLTPNFSTWRPCDQVEAAVGWKLAVERHNGPTALILSRQNLAQIERTPEQVKNIARGGYILKDSGGKPDVILIATGSEVEITVKAAEKLTAEGHAVRVVSLPSTDIFDAQDEAYRESVLPSNVAARVAVEAGIADYWYKYVGLKGAIVGMRGYGESAPADKLFPYFGFTVEHIVSVADELQNG
;
A
#
# COMPACT_ATOMS: atom_id res chain seq x y z
N ASP A 1 -10.67 10.84 -32.81
CA ASP A 1 -10.12 12.18 -32.93
C ASP A 1 -8.60 12.10 -33.10
N PRO A 2 -8.04 12.60 -34.23
CA PRO A 2 -6.58 12.59 -34.44
C PRO A 2 -5.78 13.33 -33.37
N ALA A 3 -6.42 14.23 -32.62
CA ALA A 3 -5.83 14.96 -31.50
C ALA A 3 -6.06 14.25 -30.15
N GLY A 4 -6.70 13.08 -30.14
CA GLY A 4 -7.00 12.34 -28.91
C GLY A 4 -5.77 11.76 -28.25
N ASN A 5 -5.79 11.67 -26.93
CA ASN A 5 -4.74 11.11 -26.09
C ASN A 5 -5.21 9.83 -25.34
N TYR A 6 -6.30 9.21 -25.80
CA TYR A 6 -6.90 8.04 -25.21
C TYR A 6 -6.87 6.86 -26.17
N ILE A 7 -6.45 5.69 -25.67
CA ILE A 7 -6.38 4.44 -26.44
C ILE A 7 -7.29 3.41 -25.79
N HIS A 8 -8.26 2.91 -26.55
CA HIS A 8 -9.10 1.80 -26.17
C HIS A 8 -8.38 0.46 -26.39
N TYR A 9 -7.98 -0.19 -25.32
CA TYR A 9 -7.31 -1.50 -25.41
C TYR A 9 -8.28 -2.67 -25.40
N GLY A 10 -9.52 -2.47 -24.95
CA GLY A 10 -10.43 -3.55 -24.56
C GLY A 10 -9.89 -4.34 -23.38
N VAL A 11 -10.39 -5.54 -23.16
CA VAL A 11 -9.91 -6.43 -22.08
C VAL A 11 -8.64 -7.15 -22.53
N ARG A 12 -7.49 -6.47 -22.44
CA ARG A 12 -6.18 -6.94 -22.94
C ARG A 12 -5.05 -6.34 -22.10
N GLU A 13 -4.94 -6.74 -20.86
CA GLU A 13 -4.03 -6.15 -19.86
C GLU A 13 -2.57 -6.28 -20.29
N PHE A 14 -2.17 -7.41 -20.86
CA PHE A 14 -0.82 -7.58 -21.41
C PHE A 14 -0.57 -6.61 -22.56
N GLY A 15 -1.46 -6.57 -23.55
CA GLY A 15 -1.33 -5.68 -24.71
C GLY A 15 -1.32 -4.21 -24.31
N MET A 16 -2.20 -3.81 -23.39
CA MET A 16 -2.25 -2.46 -22.83
C MET A 16 -0.90 -2.07 -22.20
N THR A 17 -0.38 -2.90 -21.31
CA THR A 17 0.87 -2.62 -20.60
C THR A 17 2.08 -2.64 -21.54
N ALA A 18 2.14 -3.60 -22.49
CA ALA A 18 3.24 -3.71 -23.44
C ALA A 18 3.27 -2.54 -24.45
N ILE A 19 2.10 -2.13 -24.95
CA ILE A 19 1.99 -0.95 -25.84
C ILE A 19 2.41 0.31 -25.09
N ALA A 20 1.97 0.48 -23.85
CA ALA A 20 2.40 1.62 -23.04
C ALA A 20 3.91 1.62 -22.77
N ASN A 21 4.56 0.45 -22.58
CA ASN A 21 6.02 0.35 -22.54
C ASN A 21 6.66 0.89 -23.84
N GLY A 22 6.09 0.52 -24.99
CA GLY A 22 6.57 1.00 -26.31
C GLY A 22 6.41 2.53 -26.45
N ILE A 23 5.29 3.09 -26.02
CA ILE A 23 5.01 4.53 -26.04
C ILE A 23 6.00 5.26 -25.12
N ALA A 24 6.26 4.74 -23.91
CA ALA A 24 7.21 5.32 -22.99
C ALA A 24 8.65 5.35 -23.58
N HIS A 25 9.07 4.29 -24.25
CA HIS A 25 10.39 4.22 -24.89
C HIS A 25 10.51 5.04 -26.18
N HIS A 26 9.42 5.19 -26.91
CA HIS A 26 9.39 6.10 -28.06
C HIS A 26 9.67 7.55 -27.65
N GLY A 27 9.22 7.92 -26.43
CA GLY A 27 9.37 9.28 -25.90
C GLY A 27 8.25 10.23 -26.38
N GLY A 28 8.26 11.44 -25.81
CA GLY A 28 7.24 12.46 -26.11
C GLY A 28 5.95 12.34 -25.31
N PHE A 29 5.72 11.18 -24.65
CA PHE A 29 4.53 10.91 -23.83
C PHE A 29 4.90 10.25 -22.52
N VAL A 30 4.08 10.46 -21.50
CA VAL A 30 4.09 9.69 -20.25
C VAL A 30 2.79 8.87 -20.23
N PRO A 31 2.83 7.61 -20.67
CA PRO A 31 1.62 6.80 -20.69
C PRO A 31 1.21 6.39 -19.27
N TYR A 32 -0.11 6.38 -19.02
CA TYR A 32 -0.66 5.68 -17.88
C TYR A 32 -1.74 4.70 -18.33
N THR A 33 -1.85 3.59 -17.62
CA THR A 33 -2.81 2.51 -17.89
C THR A 33 -3.62 2.23 -16.64
N ALA A 34 -4.84 1.70 -16.79
CA ALA A 34 -5.68 1.40 -15.64
C ALA A 34 -6.40 0.07 -15.80
N THR A 35 -6.41 -0.73 -14.72
CA THR A 35 -7.22 -1.95 -14.57
C THR A 35 -7.36 -2.29 -13.08
N PHE A 36 -8.08 -3.35 -12.71
CA PHE A 36 -8.09 -3.85 -11.34
C PHE A 36 -6.74 -4.48 -10.99
N LEU A 37 -6.35 -4.38 -9.71
CA LEU A 37 -5.07 -4.92 -9.27
C LEU A 37 -4.91 -6.41 -9.56
N MET A 38 -5.97 -7.20 -9.36
CA MET A 38 -5.94 -8.64 -9.64
C MET A 38 -5.50 -8.92 -11.09
N PHE A 39 -5.89 -8.10 -12.05
CA PHE A 39 -5.61 -8.33 -13.46
C PHE A 39 -4.17 -8.01 -13.89
N VAL A 40 -3.33 -7.54 -12.95
CA VAL A 40 -1.89 -7.51 -13.19
C VAL A 40 -1.35 -8.91 -13.53
N GLU A 41 -2.00 -9.98 -13.07
CA GLU A 41 -1.61 -11.34 -13.40
C GLU A 41 -1.57 -11.59 -14.92
N TYR A 42 -2.52 -11.03 -15.66
CA TYR A 42 -2.50 -11.10 -17.13
C TYR A 42 -1.44 -10.22 -17.77
N ALA A 43 -1.03 -9.13 -17.09
CA ALA A 43 -0.01 -8.20 -17.57
C ALA A 43 1.38 -8.46 -16.95
N ARG A 44 1.54 -9.47 -16.10
CA ARG A 44 2.69 -9.68 -15.22
C ARG A 44 4.04 -9.57 -15.95
N ASN A 45 4.17 -10.22 -17.10
CA ASN A 45 5.41 -10.15 -17.87
C ASN A 45 5.67 -8.73 -18.41
N ALA A 46 4.66 -8.06 -18.96
CA ALA A 46 4.80 -6.70 -19.49
C ALA A 46 5.12 -5.69 -18.38
N ALA A 47 4.53 -5.83 -17.19
CA ALA A 47 4.84 -5.02 -16.02
C ALA A 47 6.29 -5.25 -15.54
N ARG A 48 6.73 -6.51 -15.49
CA ARG A 48 8.12 -6.84 -15.18
C ARG A 48 9.09 -6.26 -16.21
N MET A 49 8.74 -6.31 -17.50
CA MET A 49 9.55 -5.73 -18.57
C MET A 49 9.62 -4.21 -18.46
N ALA A 50 8.55 -3.52 -18.04
CA ALA A 50 8.60 -2.09 -17.75
C ALA A 50 9.71 -1.74 -16.75
N ALA A 51 9.81 -2.52 -15.65
CA ALA A 51 10.83 -2.33 -14.63
C ALA A 51 12.24 -2.64 -15.16
N LEU A 52 12.40 -3.76 -15.89
CA LEU A 52 13.68 -4.17 -16.47
C LEU A 52 14.21 -3.16 -17.50
N MET A 53 13.34 -2.66 -18.36
CA MET A 53 13.66 -1.67 -19.40
C MET A 53 13.69 -0.24 -18.86
N LYS A 54 13.35 -0.01 -17.59
CA LYS A 54 13.24 1.32 -16.98
C LYS A 54 12.21 2.21 -17.70
N ALA A 55 11.12 1.63 -18.19
CA ALA A 55 10.07 2.37 -18.88
C ALA A 55 9.35 3.32 -17.92
N ARG A 56 9.24 4.59 -18.31
CA ARG A 56 8.48 5.60 -17.56
C ARG A 56 6.99 5.40 -17.84
N GLN A 57 6.39 4.46 -17.14
CA GLN A 57 4.96 4.15 -17.24
C GLN A 57 4.30 4.25 -15.87
N ILE A 58 3.09 4.80 -15.83
CA ILE A 58 2.27 4.84 -14.62
C ILE A 58 1.16 3.80 -14.78
N MET A 59 1.06 2.87 -13.82
CA MET A 59 0.06 1.81 -13.81
C MET A 59 -0.91 2.07 -12.66
N VAL A 60 -2.15 2.39 -12.98
CA VAL A 60 -3.22 2.60 -11.99
C VAL A 60 -3.96 1.29 -11.80
N TYR A 61 -3.82 0.71 -10.62
CA TYR A 61 -4.49 -0.51 -10.23
C TYR A 61 -5.52 -0.21 -9.15
N THR A 62 -6.80 -0.33 -9.51
CA THR A 62 -7.91 -0.13 -8.56
C THR A 62 -8.38 -1.46 -7.99
N HIS A 63 -9.34 -1.42 -7.03
CA HIS A 63 -9.93 -2.63 -6.43
C HIS A 63 -8.85 -3.49 -5.75
N ASP A 64 -8.12 -2.86 -4.86
CA ASP A 64 -6.83 -3.27 -4.32
C ASP A 64 -6.85 -4.50 -3.40
N SER A 65 -8.04 -4.93 -2.91
CA SER A 65 -8.14 -5.95 -1.86
C SER A 65 -9.53 -6.60 -1.79
N ILE A 66 -9.82 -7.28 -0.70
CA ILE A 66 -11.16 -7.80 -0.35
C ILE A 66 -12.24 -6.71 -0.33
N GLY A 67 -11.84 -5.45 -0.23
CA GLY A 67 -12.73 -4.29 -0.36
C GLY A 67 -13.42 -4.16 -1.73
N LEU A 68 -13.00 -4.95 -2.73
CA LEU A 68 -13.74 -5.10 -3.98
C LEU A 68 -15.16 -5.64 -3.74
N GLY A 69 -15.34 -6.59 -2.83
CA GLY A 69 -16.65 -7.06 -2.42
C GLY A 69 -17.15 -8.31 -3.15
N GLU A 70 -18.38 -8.28 -3.63
CA GLU A 70 -19.16 -9.45 -4.06
C GLU A 70 -18.61 -10.20 -5.26
N ASP A 71 -17.80 -9.56 -6.12
CA ASP A 71 -17.15 -10.23 -7.26
C ASP A 71 -16.25 -11.39 -6.80
N GLY A 72 -15.82 -11.35 -5.54
CA GLY A 72 -15.24 -12.49 -4.85
C GLY A 72 -13.76 -12.77 -5.18
N PRO A 73 -13.29 -13.97 -4.81
CA PRO A 73 -11.86 -14.33 -4.81
C PRO A 73 -11.16 -14.19 -6.16
N THR A 74 -11.89 -14.34 -7.27
CA THR A 74 -11.32 -14.24 -8.62
C THR A 74 -10.93 -12.80 -9.00
N HIS A 75 -11.45 -11.81 -8.28
CA HIS A 75 -11.23 -10.38 -8.54
C HIS A 75 -10.56 -9.66 -7.37
N GLN A 76 -10.56 -10.25 -6.19
CA GLN A 76 -9.93 -9.70 -4.99
C GLN A 76 -8.43 -10.00 -4.99
N ALA A 77 -7.61 -8.94 -5.02
CA ALA A 77 -6.16 -9.07 -4.93
C ALA A 77 -5.74 -9.45 -3.50
N VAL A 78 -4.80 -10.37 -3.37
CA VAL A 78 -4.18 -10.81 -2.11
C VAL A 78 -2.67 -10.73 -2.21
N GLU A 79 -2.04 -11.50 -3.10
CA GLU A 79 -0.59 -11.59 -3.29
C GLU A 79 -0.03 -10.59 -4.33
N GLN A 80 -0.88 -9.96 -5.12
CA GLN A 80 -0.48 -9.10 -6.24
C GLN A 80 0.35 -7.90 -5.79
N LEU A 81 -0.07 -7.24 -4.70
CA LEU A 81 0.66 -6.10 -4.15
C LEU A 81 2.07 -6.50 -3.68
N ALA A 82 2.19 -7.58 -2.92
CA ALA A 82 3.48 -8.09 -2.49
C ALA A 82 4.37 -8.47 -3.68
N SER A 83 3.79 -9.09 -4.70
CA SER A 83 4.52 -9.48 -5.90
C SER A 83 5.04 -8.29 -6.71
N LEU A 84 4.31 -7.17 -6.74
CA LEU A 84 4.79 -5.91 -7.33
C LEU A 84 5.93 -5.31 -6.51
N ARG A 85 5.79 -5.25 -5.19
CA ARG A 85 6.83 -4.77 -4.25
C ARG A 85 8.13 -5.57 -4.33
N LEU A 86 8.05 -6.86 -4.63
CA LEU A 86 9.22 -7.75 -4.81
C LEU A 86 9.86 -7.62 -6.20
N THR A 87 9.24 -6.91 -7.13
CA THR A 87 9.79 -6.71 -8.47
C THR A 87 10.88 -5.62 -8.44
N PRO A 88 12.14 -5.92 -8.79
CA PRO A 88 13.19 -4.91 -8.79
C PRO A 88 12.86 -3.71 -9.68
N ASN A 89 13.22 -2.51 -9.22
CA ASN A 89 12.98 -1.24 -9.92
C ASN A 89 11.50 -0.95 -10.24
N PHE A 90 10.57 -1.50 -9.45
CA PHE A 90 9.15 -1.25 -9.57
C PHE A 90 8.67 -0.47 -8.34
N SER A 91 8.24 0.78 -8.51
CA SER A 91 7.73 1.59 -7.40
C SER A 91 6.25 1.34 -7.18
N THR A 92 5.84 1.13 -5.92
CA THR A 92 4.44 0.87 -5.58
C THR A 92 3.94 1.83 -4.52
N TRP A 93 2.76 2.40 -4.75
CA TRP A 93 2.08 3.32 -3.83
C TRP A 93 0.69 2.81 -3.53
N ARG A 94 0.39 2.55 -2.27
CA ARG A 94 -0.95 2.21 -1.76
C ARG A 94 -1.42 3.28 -0.78
N PRO A 95 -1.96 4.40 -1.27
CA PRO A 95 -2.36 5.54 -0.45
C PRO A 95 -3.63 5.26 0.36
N CYS A 96 -3.72 5.86 1.55
CA CYS A 96 -4.86 5.74 2.44
C CYS A 96 -5.92 6.84 2.24
N ASP A 97 -5.60 7.91 1.51
CA ASP A 97 -6.51 9.02 1.22
C ASP A 97 -6.04 9.88 0.03
N GLN A 98 -6.78 10.98 -0.21
CA GLN A 98 -6.49 11.89 -1.32
C GLN A 98 -5.11 12.55 -1.24
N VAL A 99 -4.64 12.87 -0.04
CA VAL A 99 -3.35 13.57 0.14
C VAL A 99 -2.20 12.64 -0.20
N GLU A 100 -2.22 11.41 0.31
CA GLU A 100 -1.23 10.40 -0.08
C GLU A 100 -1.32 10.05 -1.57
N ALA A 101 -2.54 9.96 -2.13
CA ALA A 101 -2.72 9.72 -3.55
C ALA A 101 -2.13 10.83 -4.41
N ALA A 102 -2.33 12.10 -4.04
CA ALA A 102 -1.76 13.25 -4.76
C ALA A 102 -0.22 13.23 -4.73
N VAL A 103 0.39 12.90 -3.59
CA VAL A 103 1.86 12.77 -3.48
C VAL A 103 2.35 11.58 -4.31
N GLY A 104 1.68 10.43 -4.26
CA GLY A 104 2.00 9.27 -5.09
C GLY A 104 1.95 9.59 -6.59
N TRP A 105 0.91 10.29 -7.05
CA TRP A 105 0.80 10.76 -8.43
C TRP A 105 1.93 11.72 -8.81
N LYS A 106 2.23 12.71 -7.96
CA LYS A 106 3.36 13.62 -8.18
C LYS A 106 4.66 12.85 -8.42
N LEU A 107 4.99 11.93 -7.52
CA LEU A 107 6.23 11.17 -7.61
C LEU A 107 6.22 10.17 -8.79
N ALA A 108 5.08 9.61 -9.15
CA ALA A 108 4.93 8.79 -10.36
C ALA A 108 5.24 9.60 -11.64
N VAL A 109 4.75 10.83 -11.72
CA VAL A 109 5.04 11.73 -12.84
C VAL A 109 6.52 12.15 -12.85
N GLU A 110 7.13 12.37 -11.70
CA GLU A 110 8.54 12.78 -11.57
C GLU A 110 9.53 11.63 -11.78
N ARG A 111 9.09 10.37 -11.67
CA ARG A 111 9.97 9.21 -11.84
C ARG A 111 10.30 8.97 -13.31
N HIS A 112 11.59 8.97 -13.65
CA HIS A 112 12.07 8.81 -15.03
C HIS A 112 12.75 7.46 -15.32
N ASN A 113 13.08 6.68 -14.29
CA ASN A 113 13.95 5.51 -14.38
C ASN A 113 13.25 4.17 -14.12
N GLY A 114 11.93 4.13 -14.25
CA GLY A 114 11.15 2.91 -14.04
C GLY A 114 9.64 3.17 -13.92
N PRO A 115 8.84 2.12 -13.88
CA PRO A 115 7.40 2.22 -13.72
C PRO A 115 7.01 2.54 -12.28
N THR A 116 5.82 3.12 -12.13
CA THR A 116 5.15 3.30 -10.84
C THR A 116 3.75 2.73 -10.88
N ALA A 117 3.38 1.92 -9.91
CA ALA A 117 2.01 1.49 -9.68
C ALA A 117 1.34 2.32 -8.57
N LEU A 118 0.16 2.85 -8.86
CA LEU A 118 -0.75 3.48 -7.91
C LEU A 118 -1.86 2.50 -7.59
N ILE A 119 -1.89 2.00 -6.36
CA ILE A 119 -2.79 0.95 -5.89
C ILE A 119 -3.92 1.61 -5.10
N LEU A 120 -5.11 1.62 -5.67
CA LEU A 120 -6.24 2.38 -5.17
C LEU A 120 -7.40 1.47 -4.76
N SER A 121 -8.08 1.83 -3.67
CA SER A 121 -9.27 1.11 -3.19
C SER A 121 -10.49 1.30 -4.12
N ARG A 122 -11.43 0.38 -4.05
CA ARG A 122 -12.78 0.54 -4.64
C ARG A 122 -13.63 1.46 -3.76
N GLN A 123 -13.59 1.24 -2.46
CA GLN A 123 -14.40 1.96 -1.48
C GLN A 123 -13.85 3.35 -1.21
N ASN A 124 -14.72 4.24 -0.75
CA ASN A 124 -14.33 5.55 -0.27
C ASN A 124 -13.55 5.41 1.04
N LEU A 125 -12.50 6.21 1.18
CA LEU A 125 -11.66 6.27 2.38
C LEU A 125 -11.82 7.63 3.06
N ALA A 126 -11.76 7.63 4.39
CA ALA A 126 -11.80 8.86 5.17
C ALA A 126 -10.53 9.68 4.97
N GLN A 127 -10.69 10.99 4.88
CA GLN A 127 -9.54 11.91 4.88
C GLN A 127 -8.97 12.01 6.28
N ILE A 128 -7.65 11.82 6.40
CA ILE A 128 -6.93 11.92 7.67
C ILE A 128 -6.22 13.26 7.75
N GLU A 129 -6.38 13.96 8.88
CA GLU A 129 -5.69 15.23 9.12
C GLU A 129 -4.19 15.03 9.33
N ARG A 130 -3.40 15.93 8.75
CA ARG A 130 -1.93 15.93 8.84
C ARG A 130 -1.37 17.32 9.02
N THR A 131 -0.28 17.40 9.73
CA THR A 131 0.54 18.62 9.77
C THR A 131 1.26 18.81 8.42
N PRO A 132 1.69 20.06 8.10
CA PRO A 132 2.48 20.29 6.89
C PRO A 132 3.76 19.45 6.80
N GLU A 133 4.38 19.13 7.94
CA GLU A 133 5.57 18.27 7.98
C GLU A 133 5.24 16.81 7.65
N GLN A 134 4.12 16.30 8.16
CA GLN A 134 3.65 14.96 7.80
C GLN A 134 3.35 14.86 6.31
N VAL A 135 2.72 15.89 5.72
CA VAL A 135 2.46 15.92 4.26
C VAL A 135 3.77 15.85 3.45
N LYS A 136 4.82 16.56 3.87
CA LYS A 136 6.14 16.46 3.23
C LYS A 136 6.74 15.05 3.36
N ASN A 137 6.58 14.44 4.53
CA ASN A 137 7.15 13.13 4.82
C ASN A 137 6.45 11.98 4.09
N ILE A 138 5.24 12.17 3.55
CA ILE A 138 4.60 11.20 2.65
C ILE A 138 5.55 10.84 1.49
N ALA A 139 6.22 11.84 0.92
CA ALA A 139 7.16 11.64 -0.18
C ALA A 139 8.37 10.74 0.15
N ARG A 140 8.59 10.45 1.43
CA ARG A 140 9.61 9.52 1.92
C ARG A 140 9.14 8.05 1.97
N GLY A 141 7.90 7.77 1.55
CA GLY A 141 7.33 6.44 1.41
C GLY A 141 6.73 5.83 2.68
N GLY A 142 7.15 6.31 3.85
CA GLY A 142 6.62 5.92 5.16
C GLY A 142 6.90 7.01 6.17
N TYR A 143 5.98 7.28 7.08
CA TYR A 143 6.08 8.38 8.04
C TYR A 143 5.22 8.14 9.27
N ILE A 144 5.54 8.84 10.36
CA ILE A 144 4.76 8.81 11.60
C ILE A 144 3.48 9.61 11.40
N LEU A 145 2.33 8.94 11.41
CA LEU A 145 1.02 9.55 11.27
C LEU A 145 0.43 9.98 12.62
N LYS A 146 0.57 9.14 13.65
CA LYS A 146 0.20 9.44 15.04
C LYS A 146 1.32 8.99 15.96
N ASP A 147 1.54 9.71 17.04
CA ASP A 147 2.54 9.38 18.07
C ASP A 147 2.05 9.87 19.42
N SER A 148 2.09 9.04 20.43
CA SER A 148 1.78 9.42 21.82
C SER A 148 2.93 10.16 22.51
N GLY A 149 4.08 10.30 21.83
CA GLY A 149 5.28 10.93 22.33
C GLY A 149 6.22 9.97 23.08
N GLY A 150 7.50 10.27 23.02
CA GLY A 150 8.52 9.44 23.65
C GLY A 150 8.79 8.12 22.91
N LYS A 151 9.27 7.11 23.67
CA LYS A 151 9.47 5.76 23.14
C LYS A 151 8.12 5.05 23.09
N PRO A 152 7.67 4.57 21.92
CA PRO A 152 6.43 3.81 21.86
C PRO A 152 6.60 2.43 22.50
N ASP A 153 5.54 1.96 23.16
CA ASP A 153 5.42 0.58 23.65
C ASP A 153 5.11 -0.36 22.46
N VAL A 154 4.29 0.12 21.52
CA VAL A 154 3.91 -0.60 20.30
C VAL A 154 3.87 0.32 19.08
N ILE A 155 4.26 -0.22 17.92
CA ILE A 155 4.16 0.45 16.62
C ILE A 155 3.15 -0.29 15.77
N LEU A 156 2.13 0.42 15.31
CA LEU A 156 1.15 -0.06 14.33
C LEU A 156 1.52 0.48 12.95
N ILE A 157 1.69 -0.42 11.98
CA ILE A 157 2.10 -0.08 10.61
C ILE A 157 0.94 -0.42 9.69
N ALA A 158 0.49 0.52 8.86
CA ALA A 158 -0.60 0.26 7.92
C ALA A 158 -0.41 0.97 6.58
N THR A 159 -1.14 0.54 5.57
CA THR A 159 -1.23 1.15 4.25
C THR A 159 -2.68 1.17 3.76
N GLY A 160 -2.97 2.04 2.81
CA GLY A 160 -4.27 2.03 2.14
C GLY A 160 -5.45 2.12 3.10
N SER A 161 -6.49 1.35 2.80
CA SER A 161 -7.76 1.36 3.55
C SER A 161 -7.62 0.97 5.02
N GLU A 162 -6.58 0.25 5.41
CA GLU A 162 -6.40 -0.23 6.78
C GLU A 162 -5.83 0.83 7.72
N VAL A 163 -5.34 1.97 7.19
CA VAL A 163 -4.81 3.07 8.03
C VAL A 163 -5.89 3.64 8.95
N GLU A 164 -7.13 3.80 8.47
CA GLU A 164 -8.22 4.35 9.29
C GLU A 164 -8.51 3.48 10.52
N ILE A 165 -8.68 2.17 10.33
CA ILE A 165 -8.95 1.26 11.46
C ILE A 165 -7.75 1.15 12.41
N THR A 166 -6.55 1.27 11.88
CA THR A 166 -5.31 1.27 12.67
C THR A 166 -5.18 2.51 13.54
N VAL A 167 -5.58 3.69 13.03
CA VAL A 167 -5.65 4.92 13.84
C VAL A 167 -6.65 4.77 14.97
N LYS A 168 -7.85 4.23 14.68
CA LYS A 168 -8.88 3.96 15.72
C LYS A 168 -8.41 2.97 16.79
N ALA A 169 -7.67 1.94 16.37
CA ALA A 169 -7.06 0.98 17.31
C ALA A 169 -6.00 1.65 18.20
N ALA A 170 -5.17 2.52 17.63
CA ALA A 170 -4.19 3.29 18.39
C ALA A 170 -4.84 4.25 19.39
N GLU A 171 -5.95 4.90 19.02
CA GLU A 171 -6.71 5.76 19.95
C GLU A 171 -7.24 4.96 21.14
N LYS A 172 -7.74 3.74 20.90
CA LYS A 172 -8.23 2.86 21.97
C LYS A 172 -7.09 2.40 22.89
N LEU A 173 -5.97 1.90 22.34
CA LEU A 173 -4.79 1.52 23.11
C LEU A 173 -4.23 2.69 23.93
N THR A 174 -4.22 3.90 23.35
CA THR A 174 -3.78 5.10 24.06
C THR A 174 -4.70 5.45 25.23
N ALA A 175 -6.01 5.28 25.08
CA ALA A 175 -6.98 5.46 26.15
C ALA A 175 -6.81 4.41 27.29
N GLU A 176 -6.29 3.24 26.97
CA GLU A 176 -5.92 2.17 27.92
C GLU A 176 -4.55 2.38 28.56
N GLY A 177 -3.82 3.43 28.18
CA GLY A 177 -2.55 3.88 28.81
C GLY A 177 -1.27 3.47 28.09
N HIS A 178 -1.36 2.90 26.87
CA HIS A 178 -0.19 2.52 26.08
C HIS A 178 0.39 3.69 25.28
N ALA A 179 1.71 3.74 25.16
CA ALA A 179 2.39 4.64 24.24
C ALA A 179 2.41 4.05 22.83
N VAL A 180 1.55 4.55 21.94
CA VAL A 180 1.33 3.98 20.61
C VAL A 180 1.84 4.91 19.52
N ARG A 181 2.55 4.34 18.54
CA ARG A 181 2.89 5.00 17.28
C ARG A 181 2.16 4.36 16.12
N VAL A 182 1.55 5.18 15.26
CA VAL A 182 1.00 4.74 13.96
C VAL A 182 1.90 5.23 12.85
N VAL A 183 2.34 4.31 12.01
CA VAL A 183 3.13 4.58 10.81
C VAL A 183 2.26 4.28 9.60
N SER A 184 2.00 5.30 8.75
CA SER A 184 1.51 5.08 7.39
C SER A 184 2.70 4.78 6.50
N LEU A 185 2.63 3.67 5.75
CA LEU A 185 3.72 3.17 4.91
C LEU A 185 3.24 2.97 3.46
N PRO A 186 2.78 4.04 2.77
CA PRO A 186 2.17 3.92 1.44
C PRO A 186 3.12 3.40 0.36
N SER A 187 4.45 3.54 0.52
CA SER A 187 5.43 3.06 -0.46
C SER A 187 6.65 2.49 0.22
N THR A 188 6.73 1.17 0.26
CA THR A 188 7.80 0.44 0.94
C THR A 188 9.16 0.58 0.25
N ASP A 189 9.21 0.61 -1.08
CA ASP A 189 10.44 0.77 -1.85
C ASP A 189 11.07 2.16 -1.66
N ILE A 190 10.25 3.19 -1.57
CA ILE A 190 10.72 4.56 -1.30
C ILE A 190 11.18 4.71 0.15
N PHE A 191 10.47 4.10 1.10
CA PHE A 191 10.88 4.09 2.52
C PHE A 191 12.20 3.34 2.72
N ASP A 192 12.35 2.18 2.12
CA ASP A 192 13.57 1.37 2.22
C ASP A 192 14.81 2.08 1.64
N ALA A 193 14.61 2.97 0.66
CA ALA A 193 15.66 3.77 0.05
C ALA A 193 16.06 5.00 0.90
N GLN A 194 15.36 5.31 2.00
CA GLN A 194 15.74 6.39 2.89
C GLN A 194 17.03 6.05 3.66
N ASP A 195 17.69 7.09 4.16
CA ASP A 195 18.83 6.90 5.06
C ASP A 195 18.43 6.18 6.36
N GLU A 196 19.40 5.57 7.02
CA GLU A 196 19.19 4.78 8.23
C GLU A 196 18.60 5.64 9.36
N ALA A 197 19.06 6.88 9.50
CA ALA A 197 18.59 7.78 10.56
C ALA A 197 17.09 8.06 10.43
N TYR A 198 16.60 8.25 9.21
CA TYR A 198 15.18 8.43 8.99
C TYR A 198 14.38 7.15 9.26
N ARG A 199 14.84 6.02 8.74
CA ARG A 199 14.14 4.74 8.98
C ARG A 199 14.07 4.43 10.47
N GLU A 200 15.16 4.64 11.21
CA GLU A 200 15.17 4.50 12.67
C GLU A 200 14.28 5.51 13.39
N SER A 201 14.15 6.72 12.90
CA SER A 201 13.23 7.70 13.48
C SER A 201 11.76 7.28 13.36
N VAL A 202 11.40 6.58 12.28
CA VAL A 202 10.03 6.11 12.00
C VAL A 202 9.78 4.75 12.65
N LEU A 203 10.68 3.78 12.44
CA LEU A 203 10.61 2.41 12.92
C LEU A 203 11.85 2.05 13.76
N PRO A 204 11.96 2.60 14.99
CA PRO A 204 13.13 2.39 15.84
C PRO A 204 13.37 0.90 16.14
N SER A 205 14.59 0.44 15.90
CA SER A 205 15.00 -0.98 16.04
C SER A 205 14.85 -1.53 17.48
N ASN A 206 14.89 -0.65 18.47
CA ASN A 206 14.71 -1.00 19.88
C ASN A 206 13.24 -1.18 20.32
N VAL A 207 12.27 -1.09 19.40
CA VAL A 207 10.86 -1.38 19.61
C VAL A 207 10.50 -2.63 18.82
N ALA A 208 10.41 -3.77 19.50
CA ALA A 208 10.12 -5.06 18.89
C ALA A 208 8.61 -5.32 18.72
N ALA A 209 7.77 -4.74 19.59
CA ALA A 209 6.32 -4.86 19.50
C ALA A 209 5.82 -4.04 18.29
N ARG A 210 5.63 -4.72 17.15
CA ARG A 210 5.16 -4.12 15.91
C ARG A 210 4.04 -4.95 15.34
N VAL A 211 2.95 -4.30 14.94
CA VAL A 211 1.81 -4.92 14.24
C VAL A 211 1.69 -4.28 12.86
N ALA A 212 1.74 -5.08 11.81
CA ALA A 212 1.39 -4.63 10.46
C ALA A 212 -0.06 -4.98 10.16
N VAL A 213 -0.77 -4.06 9.49
CA VAL A 213 -2.18 -4.19 9.15
C VAL A 213 -2.37 -3.89 7.67
N GLU A 214 -2.62 -4.91 6.86
CA GLU A 214 -2.87 -4.75 5.42
C GLU A 214 -3.74 -5.89 4.89
N ALA A 215 -4.81 -5.55 4.17
CA ALA A 215 -5.66 -6.52 3.46
C ALA A 215 -4.95 -7.04 2.21
N GLY A 216 -3.84 -7.72 2.41
CA GLY A 216 -2.98 -8.38 1.45
C GLY A 216 -2.25 -9.53 2.12
N ILE A 217 -1.45 -10.28 1.37
CA ILE A 217 -0.72 -11.44 1.90
C ILE A 217 0.17 -11.05 3.08
N ALA A 218 0.03 -11.74 4.20
CA ALA A 218 0.68 -11.39 5.46
C ALA A 218 2.21 -11.48 5.39
N ASP A 219 2.74 -12.44 4.68
CA ASP A 219 4.16 -12.84 4.71
C ASP A 219 5.12 -11.71 4.27
N TYR A 220 4.66 -10.78 3.46
CA TYR A 220 5.48 -9.63 3.05
C TYR A 220 5.93 -8.77 4.23
N TRP A 221 5.13 -8.71 5.29
CA TRP A 221 5.33 -7.77 6.40
C TRP A 221 6.37 -8.20 7.43
N TYR A 222 6.85 -9.46 7.40
CA TYR A 222 7.90 -9.92 8.31
C TYR A 222 9.17 -9.07 8.26
N LYS A 223 9.48 -8.46 7.11
CA LYS A 223 10.61 -7.54 6.97
C LYS A 223 10.53 -6.33 7.92
N TYR A 224 9.33 -5.86 8.22
CA TYR A 224 9.09 -4.64 9.01
C TYR A 224 8.75 -4.94 10.47
N VAL A 225 8.04 -6.03 10.73
CA VAL A 225 7.64 -6.41 12.09
C VAL A 225 8.66 -7.33 12.76
N GLY A 226 9.49 -8.03 11.98
CA GLY A 226 10.41 -9.05 12.50
C GLY A 226 9.69 -10.32 12.96
N LEU A 227 10.45 -11.29 13.50
CA LEU A 227 9.91 -12.59 13.95
C LEU A 227 9.11 -12.51 15.25
N LYS A 228 9.25 -11.41 15.99
CA LYS A 228 8.55 -11.16 17.27
C LYS A 228 7.33 -10.26 17.10
N GLY A 229 7.13 -9.66 15.93
CA GLY A 229 5.97 -8.84 15.64
C GLY A 229 4.78 -9.68 15.14
N ALA A 230 3.65 -9.02 14.95
CA ALA A 230 2.43 -9.64 14.47
C ALA A 230 1.91 -8.98 13.18
N ILE A 231 1.05 -9.71 12.47
CA ILE A 231 0.50 -9.25 11.19
C ILE A 231 -1.00 -9.55 11.17
N VAL A 232 -1.81 -8.53 11.02
CA VAL A 232 -3.22 -8.62 10.66
C VAL A 232 -3.29 -8.51 9.13
N GLY A 233 -3.36 -9.65 8.46
CA GLY A 233 -3.26 -9.78 7.01
C GLY A 233 -3.93 -11.03 6.50
N MET A 234 -4.01 -11.15 5.17
CA MET A 234 -4.59 -12.31 4.51
C MET A 234 -3.63 -13.51 4.57
N ARG A 235 -4.19 -14.69 4.83
CA ARG A 235 -3.47 -15.98 4.79
C ARG A 235 -4.04 -16.96 3.76
N GLY A 236 -5.04 -16.51 3.01
CA GLY A 236 -5.73 -17.25 1.97
C GLY A 236 -6.47 -16.28 1.08
N TYR A 237 -7.23 -16.82 0.15
CA TYR A 237 -8.05 -16.02 -0.76
C TYR A 237 -9.22 -15.36 -0.04
N GLY A 238 -9.82 -14.36 -0.71
CA GLY A 238 -11.02 -13.69 -0.23
C GLY A 238 -12.28 -14.53 -0.37
N GLU A 239 -13.43 -13.90 -0.14
CA GLU A 239 -14.75 -14.52 -0.22
C GLU A 239 -15.74 -13.59 -0.94
N SER A 240 -16.84 -14.15 -1.45
CA SER A 240 -17.86 -13.38 -2.15
C SER A 240 -18.91 -12.86 -1.17
N ALA A 241 -18.75 -11.61 -0.74
CA ALA A 241 -19.68 -10.91 0.15
C ALA A 241 -19.46 -9.39 0.06
N PRO A 242 -20.38 -8.55 0.60
CA PRO A 242 -20.14 -7.12 0.74
C PRO A 242 -18.89 -6.81 1.56
N ALA A 243 -18.17 -5.75 1.20
CA ALA A 243 -16.90 -5.36 1.83
C ALA A 243 -17.03 -5.18 3.36
N ASP A 244 -18.15 -4.59 3.83
CA ASP A 244 -18.44 -4.38 5.25
C ASP A 244 -18.60 -5.68 6.05
N LYS A 245 -18.81 -6.81 5.38
CA LYS A 245 -18.82 -8.16 5.97
C LYS A 245 -17.46 -8.82 5.89
N LEU A 246 -16.73 -8.59 4.80
CA LEU A 246 -15.45 -9.23 4.56
C LEU A 246 -14.35 -8.73 5.50
N PHE A 247 -14.23 -7.41 5.70
CA PHE A 247 -13.21 -6.89 6.60
C PHE A 247 -13.32 -7.48 8.03
N PRO A 248 -14.48 -7.48 8.70
CA PRO A 248 -14.61 -8.14 10.00
C PRO A 248 -14.40 -9.65 9.94
N TYR A 249 -14.89 -10.33 8.90
CA TYR A 249 -14.72 -11.77 8.73
C TYR A 249 -13.25 -12.19 8.68
N PHE A 250 -12.39 -11.42 8.01
CA PHE A 250 -10.96 -11.65 7.94
C PHE A 250 -10.16 -11.00 9.09
N GLY A 251 -10.84 -10.44 10.09
CA GLY A 251 -10.18 -9.90 11.28
C GLY A 251 -9.68 -8.46 11.15
N PHE A 252 -10.03 -7.75 10.09
CA PHE A 252 -9.68 -6.33 9.97
C PHE A 252 -10.66 -5.47 10.78
N THR A 253 -10.54 -5.55 12.11
CA THR A 253 -11.33 -4.77 13.06
C THR A 253 -10.46 -4.08 14.09
N VAL A 254 -10.96 -3.00 14.68
CA VAL A 254 -10.27 -2.26 15.75
C VAL A 254 -9.99 -3.19 16.93
N GLU A 255 -10.98 -3.99 17.34
CA GLU A 255 -10.87 -4.89 18.48
C GLU A 255 -9.79 -5.95 18.29
N HIS A 256 -9.70 -6.52 17.09
CA HIS A 256 -8.67 -7.53 16.80
C HIS A 256 -7.27 -6.92 16.76
N ILE A 257 -7.10 -5.72 16.18
CA ILE A 257 -5.80 -5.03 16.16
C ILE A 257 -5.34 -4.73 17.60
N VAL A 258 -6.26 -4.27 18.47
CA VAL A 258 -5.98 -4.03 19.89
C VAL A 258 -5.56 -5.33 20.57
N SER A 259 -6.34 -6.41 20.44
CA SER A 259 -6.01 -7.72 21.04
C SER A 259 -4.61 -8.22 20.62
N VAL A 260 -4.29 -8.10 19.32
CA VAL A 260 -2.97 -8.52 18.80
C VAL A 260 -1.85 -7.65 19.38
N ALA A 261 -2.07 -6.34 19.55
CA ALA A 261 -1.08 -5.44 20.14
C ALA A 261 -0.86 -5.74 21.63
N ASP A 262 -1.92 -6.01 22.38
CA ASP A 262 -1.85 -6.36 23.80
C ASP A 262 -1.12 -7.69 24.03
N GLU A 263 -1.39 -8.70 23.21
CA GLU A 263 -0.70 -9.99 23.27
C GLU A 263 0.80 -9.83 23.09
N LEU A 264 1.24 -8.97 22.17
CA LEU A 264 2.67 -8.68 21.94
C LEU A 264 3.36 -7.95 23.09
N GLN A 265 2.61 -7.19 23.89
CA GLN A 265 3.17 -6.45 25.01
C GLN A 265 3.24 -7.29 26.28
N ASN A 266 2.38 -8.30 26.40
CA ASN A 266 2.26 -9.16 27.59
C ASN A 266 3.03 -10.49 27.46
N GLY A 267 3.55 -10.83 26.29
CA GLY A 267 4.32 -12.05 26.01
C GLY A 267 5.80 -11.77 25.84
#